data_e4a2505d5556677a97e4c0e41ac9595b
#
_entry.id   e4a2505d5556677a97e4c0e41ac9595b
#
_cell.length_a   1.000
_cell.length_b   1.000
_cell.length_c   1.000
_cell.angle_alpha   90.00
_cell.angle_beta   90.00
_cell.angle_gamma   90.00
#
_symmetry.space_group_name_H-M   'P 1'
#
loop_
_entity.id
_entity.type
_entity.pdbx_description
1 polymer ?
#
loop_
_entity_poly.entity_id
_entity_poly.type
_entity_poly.pdbx_seq_one_letter_code
_entity_poly.pdbx_strand_id
1 'polypeptide(L)'
;MDLTKYRALFLEEGTEHLAEMSRSLLELEKDPAARVAIETVFRMVHSMKSMAASLEYESIAGLAHRLEDRMESVRSAGRICSVDDLPLLFRGLEVMEAMLAHVAQTGEAPDGDPALLAALEPSPKEDDTEKKALI
;
A
#
# COMPACT_ATOMS: atom_id res chain seq x y z
N MET A 1 -14.17 15.04 21.08
CA MET A 1 -14.18 13.59 20.88
C MET A 1 -12.80 13.01 21.19
N ASP A 2 -12.77 11.97 21.99
CA ASP A 2 -11.50 11.32 22.35
C ASP A 2 -11.08 10.36 21.24
N LEU A 3 -10.01 10.68 20.54
CA LEU A 3 -9.49 9.85 19.45
C LEU A 3 -8.52 8.78 19.92
N THR A 4 -8.18 8.76 21.21
CA THR A 4 -7.21 7.81 21.75
C THR A 4 -7.65 6.36 21.52
N LYS A 5 -8.93 6.07 21.74
CA LYS A 5 -9.48 4.75 21.54
C LYS A 5 -9.43 4.32 20.07
N TYR A 6 -9.77 5.23 19.17
CA TYR A 6 -9.75 4.93 17.72
C TYR A 6 -8.32 4.76 17.21
N ARG A 7 -7.39 5.53 17.77
CA ARG A 7 -5.97 5.39 17.44
C ARG A 7 -5.45 4.04 17.89
N ALA A 8 -5.79 3.62 19.10
CA ALA A 8 -5.38 2.32 19.62
C ALA A 8 -5.89 1.19 18.74
N LEU A 9 -7.15 1.28 18.32
CA LEU A 9 -7.76 0.30 17.42
C LEU A 9 -7.07 0.30 16.05
N PHE A 10 -6.80 1.48 15.51
CA PHE A 10 -6.07 1.61 14.24
C PHE A 10 -4.70 0.93 14.31
N LEU A 11 -3.96 1.16 15.40
CA LEU A 11 -2.64 0.54 15.55
C LEU A 11 -2.72 -0.97 15.67
N GLU A 12 -3.71 -1.47 16.39
CA GLU A 12 -3.90 -2.91 16.56
C GLU A 12 -4.29 -3.57 15.23
N GLU A 13 -5.33 -3.08 14.59
CA GLU A 13 -5.79 -3.64 13.32
C GLU A 13 -4.78 -3.41 12.20
N GLY A 14 -4.16 -2.24 12.18
CA GLY A 14 -3.15 -1.91 11.18
C GLY A 14 -1.97 -2.86 11.25
N THR A 15 -1.49 -3.15 12.45
CA THR A 15 -0.39 -4.11 12.63
C THR A 15 -0.76 -5.48 12.09
N GLU A 16 -1.97 -5.94 12.35
CA GLU A 16 -2.46 -7.22 11.84
C GLU A 16 -2.56 -7.21 10.31
N HIS A 17 -3.08 -6.12 9.74
CA HIS A 17 -3.19 -5.98 8.29
C HIS A 17 -1.82 -6.00 7.62
N LEU A 18 -0.84 -5.31 8.20
CA LEU A 18 0.51 -5.28 7.63
C LEU A 18 1.18 -6.65 7.72
N ALA A 19 0.91 -7.42 8.78
CA ALA A 19 1.41 -8.78 8.89
C ALA A 19 0.82 -9.69 7.80
N GLU A 20 -0.48 -9.57 7.54
CA GLU A 20 -1.15 -10.30 6.47
C GLU A 20 -0.58 -9.91 5.11
N MET A 21 -0.38 -8.61 4.90
CA MET A 21 0.21 -8.11 3.67
C MET A 21 1.60 -8.69 3.45
N SER A 22 2.42 -8.71 4.51
CA SER A 22 3.77 -9.28 4.44
C SER A 22 3.75 -10.74 3.99
N ARG A 23 2.90 -11.56 4.62
CA ARG A 23 2.78 -12.97 4.25
C ARG A 23 2.35 -13.14 2.79
N SER A 24 1.39 -12.34 2.36
CA SER A 24 0.87 -12.43 1.00
C SER A 24 1.89 -11.96 -0.03
N LEU A 25 2.68 -10.94 0.28
CA LEU A 25 3.74 -10.49 -0.63
C LEU A 25 4.83 -11.55 -0.77
N LEU A 26 5.17 -12.25 0.31
CA LEU A 26 6.12 -13.36 0.24
C LEU A 26 5.59 -14.49 -0.63
N GLU A 27 4.29 -14.74 -0.57
CA GLU A 27 3.66 -15.73 -1.45
C GLU A 27 3.72 -15.31 -2.91
N LEU A 28 3.52 -14.02 -3.18
CA LEU A 28 3.61 -13.50 -4.55
C LEU A 28 5.03 -13.57 -5.12
N GLU A 29 6.04 -13.56 -4.28
CA GLU A 29 7.41 -13.81 -4.74
C GLU A 29 7.57 -15.22 -5.31
N LYS A 30 6.87 -16.18 -4.72
CA LYS A 30 6.92 -17.58 -5.15
C LYS A 30 6.00 -17.84 -6.34
N ASP A 31 4.83 -17.19 -6.33
CA ASP A 31 3.81 -17.35 -7.36
C ASP A 31 3.22 -16.00 -7.70
N PRO A 32 3.73 -15.34 -8.74
CA PRO A 32 3.25 -13.99 -9.12
C PRO A 32 1.78 -13.92 -9.51
N ALA A 33 1.14 -15.05 -9.73
CA ALA A 33 -0.28 -15.11 -10.08
C ALA A 33 -1.14 -15.71 -8.96
N ALA A 34 -0.63 -15.75 -7.73
CA ALA A 34 -1.37 -16.28 -6.59
C ALA A 34 -2.58 -15.38 -6.30
N ARG A 35 -3.74 -15.80 -6.77
CA ARG A 35 -4.98 -15.00 -6.72
C ARG A 35 -5.35 -14.58 -5.30
N VAL A 36 -5.32 -15.50 -4.33
CA VAL A 36 -5.71 -15.19 -2.96
C VAL A 36 -4.76 -14.17 -2.36
N ALA A 37 -3.46 -14.29 -2.64
CA ALA A 37 -2.46 -13.33 -2.16
C ALA A 37 -2.71 -11.94 -2.75
N ILE A 38 -2.99 -11.86 -4.05
CA ILE A 38 -3.31 -10.58 -4.71
C ILE A 38 -4.51 -9.92 -4.05
N GLU A 39 -5.59 -10.68 -3.86
CA GLU A 39 -6.80 -10.15 -3.23
C GLU A 39 -6.55 -9.73 -1.79
N THR A 40 -5.75 -10.49 -1.05
CA THR A 40 -5.44 -10.17 0.33
C THR A 40 -4.67 -8.86 0.44
N VAL A 41 -3.62 -8.69 -0.37
CA VAL A 41 -2.85 -7.43 -0.36
C VAL A 41 -3.74 -6.25 -0.71
N PHE A 42 -4.56 -6.40 -1.76
CA PHE A 42 -5.49 -5.35 -2.17
C PHE A 42 -6.41 -4.93 -1.01
N ARG A 43 -7.03 -5.91 -0.35
CA ARG A 43 -7.96 -5.62 0.75
C ARG A 43 -7.26 -5.00 1.96
N MET A 44 -6.04 -5.46 2.26
CA MET A 44 -5.30 -4.91 3.42
C MET A 44 -4.94 -3.44 3.19
N VAL A 45 -4.43 -3.10 2.01
CA VAL A 45 -4.09 -1.70 1.72
C VAL A 45 -5.33 -0.83 1.64
N HIS A 46 -6.43 -1.37 1.13
CA HIS A 46 -7.70 -0.64 1.08
C HIS A 46 -8.20 -0.32 2.48
N SER A 47 -8.16 -1.29 3.39
CA SER A 47 -8.56 -1.10 4.79
C SER A 47 -7.65 -0.08 5.47
N MET A 48 -6.35 -0.15 5.23
CA MET A 48 -5.41 0.83 5.79
C MET A 48 -5.73 2.25 5.32
N LYS A 49 -6.04 2.39 4.04
CA LYS A 49 -6.43 3.69 3.48
C LYS A 49 -7.64 4.26 4.21
N SER A 50 -8.68 3.44 4.36
CA SER A 50 -9.93 3.87 4.99
C SER A 50 -9.75 4.24 6.45
N MET A 51 -9.03 3.40 7.20
CA MET A 51 -8.80 3.65 8.62
C MET A 51 -7.96 4.91 8.85
N ALA A 52 -6.90 5.07 8.06
CA ALA A 52 -6.03 6.24 8.17
C ALA A 52 -6.78 7.53 7.81
N ALA A 53 -7.59 7.48 6.77
CA ALA A 53 -8.40 8.63 6.35
C ALA A 53 -9.39 9.03 7.45
N SER A 54 -9.99 8.06 8.12
CA SER A 54 -10.94 8.33 9.21
C SER A 54 -10.30 9.05 10.38
N LEU A 55 -9.00 8.82 10.60
CA LEU A 55 -8.25 9.48 11.67
C LEU A 55 -7.50 10.71 11.18
N GLU A 56 -7.69 11.07 9.92
CA GLU A 56 -7.01 12.21 9.29
C GLU A 56 -5.49 12.05 9.24
N TYR A 57 -5.01 10.82 9.20
CA TYR A 57 -3.59 10.51 8.97
C TYR A 57 -3.32 10.52 7.48
N GLU A 58 -3.26 11.70 6.90
CA GLU A 58 -3.20 11.89 5.45
C GLU A 58 -1.98 11.27 4.78
N SER A 59 -0.82 11.32 5.44
CA SER A 59 0.39 10.71 4.88
C SER A 59 0.26 9.20 4.75
N ILE A 60 -0.37 8.56 5.74
CA ILE A 60 -0.58 7.12 5.73
C ILE A 60 -1.66 6.76 4.70
N ALA A 61 -2.76 7.52 4.69
CA ALA A 61 -3.84 7.31 3.72
C ALA A 61 -3.32 7.50 2.29
N GLY A 62 -2.47 8.48 2.07
CA GLY A 62 -1.88 8.75 0.75
C GLY A 62 -1.00 7.61 0.26
N LEU A 63 -0.15 7.08 1.14
CA LEU A 63 0.68 5.91 0.79
C LEU A 63 -0.20 4.71 0.49
N ALA A 64 -1.18 4.42 1.35
CA ALA A 64 -2.08 3.30 1.14
C ALA A 64 -2.84 3.43 -0.18
N HIS A 65 -3.25 4.64 -0.54
CA HIS A 65 -3.93 4.90 -1.81
C HIS A 65 -3.05 4.54 -3.00
N ARG A 66 -1.77 4.93 -2.97
CA ARG A 66 -0.83 4.60 -4.04
C ARG A 66 -0.59 3.11 -4.15
N LEU A 67 -0.47 2.44 -3.01
CA LEU A 67 -0.32 0.99 -2.99
C LEU A 67 -1.58 0.31 -3.53
N GLU A 68 -2.74 0.83 -3.19
CA GLU A 68 -4.01 0.32 -3.70
C GLU A 68 -4.09 0.43 -5.23
N ASP A 69 -3.70 1.59 -5.77
CA ASP A 69 -3.71 1.80 -7.22
C ASP A 69 -2.80 0.80 -7.93
N ARG A 70 -1.61 0.58 -7.37
CA ARG A 70 -0.69 -0.40 -7.96
C ARG A 70 -1.26 -1.82 -7.87
N MET A 71 -1.88 -2.16 -6.76
CA MET A 71 -2.51 -3.47 -6.60
C MET A 71 -3.74 -3.63 -7.48
N GLU A 72 -4.43 -2.54 -7.81
CA GLU A 72 -5.55 -2.61 -8.75
C GLU A 72 -5.06 -3.06 -10.13
N SER A 73 -3.91 -2.56 -10.57
CA SER A 73 -3.31 -3.00 -11.83
C SER A 73 -2.93 -4.47 -11.79
N VAL A 74 -2.34 -4.92 -10.69
CA VAL A 74 -1.99 -6.34 -10.50
C VAL A 74 -3.23 -7.21 -10.50
N ARG A 75 -4.26 -6.77 -9.80
CA ARG A 75 -5.54 -7.49 -9.70
C ARG A 75 -6.22 -7.63 -11.05
N SER A 76 -6.25 -6.54 -11.83
CA SER A 76 -6.84 -6.55 -13.16
C SER A 76 -6.09 -7.47 -14.11
N ALA A 77 -4.78 -7.52 -14.02
CA ALA A 77 -3.96 -8.40 -14.84
C ALA A 77 -3.98 -9.85 -14.33
N GLY A 78 -4.34 -10.06 -13.06
CA GLY A 78 -4.33 -11.37 -12.43
C GLY A 78 -2.95 -11.86 -12.04
N ARG A 79 -1.94 -11.00 -12.10
CA ARG A 79 -0.56 -11.35 -11.80
C ARG A 79 0.30 -10.11 -11.58
N ILE A 80 1.45 -10.29 -10.96
CA ILE A 80 2.48 -9.25 -10.91
C ILE A 80 2.89 -8.93 -12.34
N CYS A 81 2.88 -7.66 -12.69
CA CYS A 81 3.07 -7.20 -14.07
C CYS A 81 4.48 -6.74 -14.39
N SER A 82 5.17 -6.19 -13.40
CA SER A 82 6.46 -5.52 -13.57
C SER A 82 7.47 -6.03 -12.56
N VAL A 83 8.75 -6.03 -12.93
CA VAL A 83 9.83 -6.37 -12.01
C VAL A 83 9.91 -5.40 -10.83
N ASP A 84 9.33 -4.22 -10.97
CA ASP A 84 9.33 -3.20 -9.91
C ASP A 84 8.18 -3.36 -8.92
N ASP A 85 7.15 -4.12 -9.27
CA ASP A 85 5.95 -4.23 -8.43
C ASP A 85 6.25 -4.73 -7.02
N LEU A 86 6.90 -5.88 -6.91
CA LEU A 86 7.18 -6.46 -5.59
C LEU A 86 8.14 -5.62 -4.76
N PRO A 87 9.28 -5.16 -5.30
CA PRO A 87 10.14 -4.29 -4.51
C PRO A 87 9.44 -3.04 -3.99
N LEU A 88 8.59 -2.42 -4.81
CA LEU A 88 7.86 -1.22 -4.39
C LEU A 88 6.79 -1.54 -3.35
N LEU A 89 6.11 -2.68 -3.48
CA LEU A 89 5.12 -3.10 -2.50
C LEU A 89 5.78 -3.42 -1.15
N PHE A 90 6.93 -4.10 -1.16
CA PHE A 90 7.69 -4.36 0.06
C PHE A 90 8.19 -3.06 0.69
N ARG A 91 8.65 -2.13 -0.14
CA ARG A 91 9.08 -0.82 0.37
C ARG A 91 7.92 -0.07 1.01
N GLY A 92 6.75 -0.11 0.37
CA GLY A 92 5.54 0.49 0.92
C GLY A 92 5.17 -0.12 2.26
N LEU A 93 5.28 -1.44 2.38
CA LEU A 93 5.03 -2.14 3.63
C LEU A 93 5.98 -1.65 4.74
N GLU A 94 7.27 -1.58 4.45
CA GLU A 94 8.26 -1.13 5.43
C GLU A 94 7.99 0.30 5.89
N VAL A 95 7.68 1.19 4.97
CA VAL A 95 7.37 2.59 5.30
C VAL A 95 6.09 2.67 6.13
N MET A 96 5.08 1.88 5.77
CA MET A 96 3.83 1.84 6.52
C MET A 96 4.06 1.37 7.95
N GLU A 97 4.89 0.33 8.13
CA GLU A 97 5.25 -0.15 9.47
C GLU A 97 5.94 0.94 10.29
N ALA A 98 6.85 1.68 9.67
CA ALA A 98 7.53 2.79 10.34
C ALA A 98 6.55 3.90 10.70
N MET A 99 5.58 4.18 9.83
CA MET A 99 4.55 5.18 10.10
C MET A 99 3.68 4.79 11.30
N LEU A 100 3.28 3.53 11.39
CA LEU A 100 2.50 3.06 12.53
C LEU A 100 3.30 3.16 13.83
N ALA A 101 4.58 2.83 13.79
CA ALA A 101 5.45 2.98 14.95
C ALA A 101 5.54 4.44 15.40
N HIS A 102 5.60 5.37 14.44
CA HIS A 102 5.63 6.80 14.73
C HIS A 102 4.32 7.26 15.40
N VAL A 103 3.18 6.79 14.88
CA VAL A 103 1.88 7.11 15.48
C VAL A 103 1.80 6.55 16.91
N ALA A 104 2.33 5.35 17.14
CA ALA A 104 2.32 4.75 18.47
C ALA A 104 3.11 5.59 19.48
N GLN A 105 4.19 6.22 19.03
CA GLN A 105 5.05 7.03 19.91
C GLN A 105 4.53 8.45 20.10
N THR A 106 4.00 9.07 19.06
CA THR A 106 3.68 10.50 19.07
C THR A 106 2.19 10.81 19.01
N GLY A 107 1.36 9.87 18.58
CA GLY A 107 -0.04 10.08 18.34
C GLY A 107 -0.35 10.74 16.99
N GLU A 108 0.69 11.06 16.22
CA GLU A 108 0.55 11.74 14.95
C GLU A 108 1.24 10.97 13.82
N ALA A 109 0.72 11.12 12.60
CA ALA A 109 1.36 10.53 11.44
C ALA A 109 2.60 11.36 11.07
N PRO A 110 3.69 10.69 10.62
CA PRO A 110 4.87 11.42 10.14
C PRO A 110 4.58 12.00 8.76
N ASP A 111 5.51 12.82 8.26
CA ASP A 111 5.44 13.31 6.90
C ASP A 111 5.56 12.13 5.93
N GLY A 112 4.99 12.28 4.74
CA GLY A 112 5.08 11.25 3.72
C GLY A 112 6.49 11.15 3.14
N ASP A 113 6.70 10.10 2.34
CA ASP A 113 7.94 9.87 1.60
C ASP A 113 7.70 10.23 0.13
N PRO A 114 8.08 11.45 -0.30
CA PRO A 114 7.79 11.87 -1.68
C PRO A 114 8.45 11.01 -2.74
N ALA A 115 9.64 10.49 -2.47
CA ALA A 115 10.34 9.64 -3.43
C ALA A 115 9.59 8.33 -3.64
N LEU A 116 9.11 7.72 -2.56
CA LEU A 116 8.34 6.49 -2.66
C LEU A 116 7.00 6.73 -3.35
N LEU A 117 6.30 7.81 -3.01
CA LEU A 117 5.03 8.14 -3.63
C LEU A 117 5.19 8.35 -5.14
N ALA A 118 6.25 9.03 -5.56
CA ALA A 118 6.54 9.22 -6.97
C ALA A 118 6.85 7.89 -7.67
N ALA A 119 7.61 7.02 -7.01
CA ALA A 119 7.97 5.71 -7.57
C ALA A 119 6.74 4.81 -7.73
N LEU A 120 5.75 4.95 -6.86
CA LEU A 120 4.53 4.16 -6.90
C LEU A 120 3.55 4.63 -7.97
N GLU A 121 3.65 5.88 -8.41
CA GLU A 121 2.74 6.39 -9.42
C GLU A 121 2.97 5.69 -10.76
N PRO A 122 1.89 5.27 -11.45
CA PRO A 122 2.05 4.80 -12.82
C PRO A 122 2.53 5.98 -13.68
N SER A 123 3.42 5.69 -14.64
CA SER A 123 3.93 6.72 -15.53
C SER A 123 2.94 6.95 -16.68
N PRO A 124 2.22 8.07 -16.71
CA PRO A 124 1.27 8.33 -17.80
C PRO A 124 1.96 8.40 -19.15
N LYS A 125 3.21 8.85 -19.16
CA LYS A 125 3.99 8.97 -20.38
C LYS A 125 4.32 7.63 -21.01
N GLU A 126 4.63 6.63 -20.19
CA GLU A 126 4.94 5.30 -20.68
C GLU A 126 3.73 4.68 -21.34
N ASP A 127 2.57 4.79 -20.70
CA ASP A 127 1.31 4.26 -21.23
C ASP A 127 0.96 4.93 -22.55
N ASP A 128 1.07 6.26 -22.60
CA ASP A 128 0.77 7.02 -23.80
C ASP A 128 1.75 6.68 -24.92
N THR A 129 3.03 6.54 -24.60
CA THR A 129 4.06 6.19 -25.56
C THR A 129 3.82 4.81 -26.15
N GLU A 130 3.48 3.85 -25.31
CA GLU A 130 3.15 2.50 -25.77
C GLU A 130 1.94 2.49 -26.69
N LYS A 131 0.90 3.19 -26.33
CA LYS A 131 -0.30 3.30 -27.14
C LYS A 131 0.02 3.93 -28.51
N LYS A 132 0.82 4.96 -28.51
CA LYS A 132 1.24 5.62 -29.76
C LYS A 132 2.10 4.71 -30.62
N ALA A 133 2.96 3.94 -29.98
CA ALA A 133 3.84 3.01 -30.70
C ALA A 133 3.05 1.88 -31.37
N LEU A 134 1.90 1.53 -30.84
CA LEU A 134 1.05 0.47 -31.37
C LEU A 134 0.18 0.94 -32.53
N ILE A 135 0.04 2.22 -32.70
CA ILE A 135 -0.71 2.80 -33.80
C ILE A 135 0.18 2.94 -35.03
#